data_30318cca3bfbf554df5580d123b378c4
#
_entry.id   30318cca3bfbf554df5580d123b378c4
#
_cell.length_a   1.000
_cell.length_b   1.000
_cell.length_c   1.000
_cell.angle_alpha   90.00
_cell.angle_beta   90.00
_cell.angle_gamma   90.00
#
_symmetry.space_group_name_H-M   'P 1'
#
loop_
_entity.id
_entity.type
_entity.pdbx_description
1 polymer ?
#
loop_
_entity_poly.entity_id
_entity_poly.type
_entity_poly.pdbx_seq_one_letter_code
_entity_poly.pdbx_strand_id
1 'polypeptide(L)'
;MARKKSLLVMFRPQLILIGAIILGVGIFALCYNAGGVNMLSDPQFAPADTQPAESPLPDESPAVPESPQPTETPKPSTTGRIIPYYAENGMWGYKNTSGQVVIEAMFSDANEFDGEVAFAAQSGMWGLINRSGAWVVEPVWGSVRGFSEDKAAVESGDRWGYIDRTGKLIIDYTYREVGDFHCGRAMARSGSEYGFIDINGDIAVSQKWSEVSDYGADVAFARSSSGNSYIIDKVGEKIATLSSKQYGTAYSEGYALIRDGSEVYYFNSKAQTAYKTRYQDGLSFVGGYAAVQLDGKWGYIDTRGSLEIVNKYRDARSFSNGLAAVLDDETGLWGYISTSGEYVIQPQFDTAEPFSEGYALVSQNGEYSLVNKSAELTHMYFK
;
A
#
# COMPACT_ATOMS: atom_id res chain seq x y z
N MET A 1 -35.13 22.37 26.44
CA MET A 1 -33.65 22.33 26.23
C MET A 1 -33.30 20.94 25.72
N ALA A 2 -33.19 20.77 24.42
CA ALA A 2 -32.86 19.50 23.76
C ALA A 2 -31.35 19.47 23.45
N ARG A 3 -30.66 18.48 24.01
CA ARG A 3 -29.23 18.25 23.77
C ARG A 3 -29.04 17.70 22.35
N LYS A 4 -28.39 18.48 21.49
CA LYS A 4 -27.79 18.00 20.23
C LYS A 4 -26.71 16.99 20.56
N LYS A 5 -26.94 15.69 20.30
CA LYS A 5 -25.88 14.68 20.27
C LYS A 5 -25.14 14.81 18.94
N SER A 6 -23.83 15.01 19.04
CA SER A 6 -22.95 15.20 17.90
C SER A 6 -22.88 13.93 17.04
N LEU A 7 -23.07 14.12 15.75
CA LEU A 7 -23.01 13.12 14.67
C LEU A 7 -21.55 12.70 14.32
N LEU A 8 -20.58 12.98 15.22
CA LEU A 8 -19.13 12.89 14.93
C LEU A 8 -18.50 11.53 15.22
N VAL A 9 -19.27 10.52 15.63
CA VAL A 9 -18.72 9.23 16.12
C VAL A 9 -18.87 8.10 15.10
N MET A 10 -19.59 8.27 14.00
CA MET A 10 -19.87 7.18 13.05
C MET A 10 -18.93 7.05 11.84
N PHE A 11 -18.01 8.00 11.61
CA PHE A 11 -17.17 7.99 10.40
C PHE A 11 -15.68 7.66 10.64
N ARG A 12 -15.26 7.39 11.87
CA ARG A 12 -13.84 7.12 12.19
C ARG A 12 -13.26 5.77 11.74
N PRO A 13 -14.00 4.65 11.58
CA PRO A 13 -13.36 3.40 11.17
C PRO A 13 -12.98 3.33 9.68
N GLN A 14 -13.71 4.02 8.79
CA GLN A 14 -13.48 3.90 7.34
C GLN A 14 -12.32 4.76 6.82
N LEU A 15 -12.07 5.92 7.43
CA LEU A 15 -10.93 6.79 7.06
C LEU A 15 -9.57 6.20 7.48
N ILE A 16 -9.53 5.38 8.52
CA ILE A 16 -8.31 4.71 8.98
C ILE A 16 -7.91 3.58 8.02
N LEU A 17 -8.88 2.93 7.36
CA LEU A 17 -8.62 1.84 6.41
C LEU A 17 -8.01 2.34 5.10
N ILE A 18 -8.45 3.50 4.60
CA ILE A 18 -7.92 4.11 3.37
C ILE A 18 -6.48 4.62 3.57
N GLY A 19 -6.17 5.19 4.74
CA GLY A 19 -4.82 5.64 5.07
C GLY A 19 -3.81 4.50 5.27
N ALA A 20 -4.25 3.35 5.77
CA ALA A 20 -3.38 2.19 5.99
C ALA A 20 -3.00 1.46 4.69
N ILE A 21 -3.84 1.51 3.66
CA ILE A 21 -3.60 0.85 2.37
C ILE A 21 -2.53 1.59 1.55
N ILE A 22 -2.44 2.92 1.69
CA ILE A 22 -1.44 3.73 0.96
C ILE A 22 -0.02 3.56 1.53
N LEU A 23 0.12 3.19 2.80
CA LEU A 23 1.42 2.94 3.42
C LEU A 23 2.08 1.59 3.01
N GLY A 24 1.31 0.64 2.48
CA GLY A 24 1.85 -0.67 2.05
C GLY A 24 2.66 -0.63 0.75
N VAL A 25 2.45 0.33 -0.13
CA VAL A 25 3.07 0.37 -1.47
C VAL A 25 4.49 0.97 -1.46
N GLY A 26 4.87 1.73 -0.43
CA GLY A 26 6.19 2.38 -0.35
C GLY A 26 7.37 1.46 0.01
N ILE A 27 7.14 0.24 0.48
CA ILE A 27 8.20 -0.65 1.00
C ILE A 27 8.73 -1.63 -0.07
N PHE A 28 8.11 -1.69 -1.26
CA PHE A 28 8.42 -2.68 -2.30
C PHE A 28 9.80 -2.53 -2.99
N ALA A 29 10.51 -1.44 -2.78
CA ALA A 29 11.71 -1.14 -3.59
C ALA A 29 13.03 -1.72 -3.07
N LEU A 30 13.09 -2.32 -1.88
CA LEU A 30 14.40 -2.54 -1.20
C LEU A 30 14.86 -3.97 -1.02
N CYS A 31 14.04 -4.98 -1.22
CA CYS A 31 14.49 -6.38 -1.14
C CYS A 31 14.92 -6.99 -2.49
N TYR A 32 14.90 -6.24 -3.60
CA TYR A 32 15.06 -6.81 -4.97
C TYR A 32 16.49 -6.73 -5.55
N ASN A 33 17.51 -6.37 -4.81
CA ASN A 33 18.87 -6.19 -5.35
C ASN A 33 19.94 -7.10 -4.72
N ALA A 34 19.63 -8.39 -4.54
CA ALA A 34 20.71 -9.37 -4.28
C ALA A 34 20.34 -10.74 -4.85
N GLY A 35 20.56 -10.96 -6.13
CA GLY A 35 20.41 -12.30 -6.72
C GLY A 35 20.33 -12.26 -8.24
N GLY A 36 21.41 -11.89 -8.89
CA GLY A 36 21.54 -12.08 -10.33
C GLY A 36 21.68 -13.56 -10.67
N VAL A 37 20.84 -14.05 -11.55
CA VAL A 37 21.18 -15.24 -12.38
C VAL A 37 20.76 -14.96 -13.81
N ASN A 38 21.77 -14.84 -14.65
CA ASN A 38 21.68 -14.97 -16.10
C ASN A 38 21.14 -16.35 -16.47
N MET A 39 20.21 -16.39 -17.39
CA MET A 39 20.12 -17.53 -18.32
C MET A 39 19.73 -17.05 -19.73
N LEU A 40 20.63 -17.38 -20.60
CA LEU A 40 20.62 -17.26 -22.04
C LEU A 40 19.66 -18.23 -22.72
N SER A 41 19.32 -17.81 -23.93
CA SER A 41 19.19 -18.61 -25.18
C SER A 41 17.80 -18.93 -25.67
N ASP A 42 17.53 -18.24 -26.76
CA ASP A 42 16.75 -18.64 -27.93
C ASP A 42 17.13 -20.03 -28.48
N PRO A 43 16.27 -20.78 -29.17
CA PRO A 43 16.26 -20.60 -30.60
C PRO A 43 14.90 -20.78 -31.35
N GLN A 44 14.84 -20.04 -32.45
CA GLN A 44 14.06 -20.23 -33.67
C GLN A 44 13.58 -21.66 -34.00
N PHE A 45 12.34 -21.76 -34.45
CA PHE A 45 11.93 -22.59 -35.58
C PHE A 45 10.60 -22.10 -36.17
N ALA A 46 10.67 -21.60 -37.40
CA ALA A 46 9.57 -21.60 -38.33
C ALA A 46 9.61 -22.91 -39.16
N PRO A 47 8.47 -23.40 -39.62
CA PRO A 47 8.38 -23.58 -41.08
C PRO A 47 7.01 -23.19 -41.72
N ALA A 48 7.16 -22.54 -42.82
CA ALA A 48 6.58 -22.60 -44.14
C ALA A 48 5.15 -23.16 -44.33
N ASP A 49 4.33 -22.28 -44.87
CA ASP A 49 3.61 -22.30 -46.11
C ASP A 49 2.94 -23.61 -46.59
N THR A 50 1.60 -23.56 -46.70
CA THR A 50 0.86 -24.12 -47.82
C THR A 50 -0.54 -23.50 -47.89
N GLN A 51 -0.76 -22.72 -48.96
CA GLN A 51 -2.08 -22.34 -49.48
C GLN A 51 -2.69 -23.49 -50.27
N PRO A 52 -3.99 -23.66 -50.29
CA PRO A 52 -4.71 -24.12 -51.46
C PRO A 52 -5.80 -23.15 -51.91
N ALA A 53 -5.72 -22.95 -53.18
CA ALA A 53 -6.62 -22.52 -54.26
C ALA A 53 -8.05 -22.04 -53.95
N GLU A 54 -8.34 -20.92 -54.62
CA GLU A 54 -9.67 -20.34 -54.87
C GLU A 54 -10.59 -21.25 -55.68
N SER A 55 -11.89 -21.14 -55.40
CA SER A 55 -12.95 -21.46 -56.34
C SER A 55 -14.12 -20.46 -56.19
N PRO A 56 -14.87 -20.17 -57.25
CA PRO A 56 -15.45 -18.87 -57.50
C PRO A 56 -16.84 -18.67 -56.90
N LEU A 57 -17.17 -17.37 -56.75
CA LEU A 57 -18.43 -16.80 -56.29
C LEU A 57 -19.64 -17.16 -57.15
N PRO A 58 -20.83 -17.18 -56.57
CA PRO A 58 -22.04 -16.80 -57.30
C PRO A 58 -22.72 -15.57 -56.69
N ASP A 59 -22.95 -14.66 -57.61
CA ASP A 59 -24.10 -13.77 -57.80
C ASP A 59 -24.68 -12.92 -56.69
N GLU A 60 -24.63 -11.62 -56.93
CA GLU A 60 -25.20 -10.54 -56.16
C GLU A 60 -26.73 -10.57 -56.11
N SER A 61 -27.29 -10.55 -54.91
CA SER A 61 -28.68 -10.16 -54.67
C SER A 61 -28.71 -8.76 -54.02
N PRO A 62 -29.65 -7.86 -54.37
CA PRO A 62 -29.58 -6.46 -53.99
C PRO A 62 -29.76 -6.24 -52.50
N ALA A 63 -28.84 -5.40 -51.94
CA ALA A 63 -28.80 -5.01 -50.56
C ALA A 63 -30.07 -4.27 -50.12
N VAL A 64 -30.70 -4.80 -49.07
CA VAL A 64 -31.68 -4.07 -48.25
C VAL A 64 -30.91 -3.03 -47.44
N PRO A 65 -31.36 -1.75 -47.33
CA PRO A 65 -30.67 -0.77 -46.50
C PRO A 65 -30.75 -1.17 -45.02
N GLU A 66 -29.59 -1.47 -44.46
CA GLU A 66 -29.45 -1.67 -43.00
C GLU A 66 -29.84 -0.42 -42.24
N SER A 67 -30.77 -0.59 -41.30
CA SER A 67 -31.08 0.41 -40.26
C SER A 67 -29.82 0.74 -39.53
N PRO A 68 -29.54 2.03 -39.15
CA PRO A 68 -28.34 2.37 -38.41
C PRO A 68 -28.31 1.63 -37.10
N GLN A 69 -27.32 0.72 -36.95
CA GLN A 69 -27.01 0.08 -35.68
C GLN A 69 -26.71 1.15 -34.64
N PRO A 70 -27.25 1.04 -33.42
CA PRO A 70 -26.86 1.94 -32.36
C PRO A 70 -25.35 1.89 -32.18
N THR A 71 -24.69 3.03 -32.35
CA THR A 71 -23.25 3.17 -32.05
C THR A 71 -23.06 2.84 -30.58
N GLU A 72 -22.55 1.66 -30.26
CA GLU A 72 -22.14 1.32 -28.91
C GLU A 72 -21.13 2.36 -28.46
N THR A 73 -21.44 3.03 -27.37
CA THR A 73 -20.49 3.96 -26.72
C THR A 73 -19.25 3.14 -26.37
N PRO A 74 -18.04 3.54 -26.75
CA PRO A 74 -16.83 2.77 -26.44
C PRO A 74 -16.76 2.52 -24.93
N LYS A 75 -16.63 1.24 -24.55
CA LYS A 75 -16.48 0.88 -23.13
C LYS A 75 -15.23 1.57 -22.59
N PRO A 76 -15.28 2.25 -21.42
CA PRO A 76 -14.12 2.90 -20.82
C PRO A 76 -12.94 1.95 -20.69
N SER A 77 -11.73 2.46 -20.93
CA SER A 77 -10.51 1.66 -20.85
C SER A 77 -10.29 1.14 -19.45
N THR A 78 -10.05 -0.16 -19.32
CA THR A 78 -9.58 -0.83 -18.10
C THR A 78 -8.06 -0.79 -17.96
N THR A 79 -7.34 -0.24 -18.95
CA THR A 79 -5.90 -0.02 -18.89
C THR A 79 -5.58 1.25 -18.11
N GLY A 80 -4.43 1.29 -17.43
CA GLY A 80 -4.06 2.38 -16.54
C GLY A 80 -4.65 2.22 -15.13
N ARG A 81 -4.47 3.23 -14.29
CA ARG A 81 -4.98 3.21 -12.91
C ARG A 81 -6.50 3.31 -12.90
N ILE A 82 -7.14 2.40 -12.22
CA ILE A 82 -8.56 2.46 -11.84
C ILE A 82 -8.65 2.48 -10.31
N ILE A 83 -9.57 3.28 -9.81
CA ILE A 83 -9.66 3.63 -8.39
C ILE A 83 -11.06 3.35 -7.88
N PRO A 84 -11.22 2.85 -6.65
CA PRO A 84 -12.52 2.65 -6.07
C PRO A 84 -13.24 4.00 -5.89
N TYR A 85 -14.55 4.02 -6.10
CA TYR A 85 -15.42 5.16 -5.80
C TYR A 85 -16.69 4.66 -5.10
N TYR A 86 -17.21 5.49 -4.22
CA TYR A 86 -18.47 5.25 -3.53
C TYR A 86 -19.60 5.99 -4.25
N ALA A 87 -20.65 5.29 -4.67
CA ALA A 87 -21.74 5.85 -5.42
C ALA A 87 -22.94 6.21 -4.53
N GLU A 88 -23.89 6.98 -5.08
CA GLU A 88 -25.10 7.42 -4.37
C GLU A 88 -26.00 6.25 -3.92
N ASN A 89 -25.92 5.09 -4.58
CA ASN A 89 -26.63 3.87 -4.19
C ASN A 89 -26.05 3.18 -2.94
N GLY A 90 -24.99 3.76 -2.34
CA GLY A 90 -24.34 3.21 -1.15
C GLY A 90 -23.40 2.04 -1.42
N MET A 91 -22.96 1.87 -2.67
CA MET A 91 -22.09 0.78 -3.11
C MET A 91 -20.79 1.32 -3.70
N TRP A 92 -19.75 0.46 -3.70
CA TRP A 92 -18.48 0.73 -4.31
C TRP A 92 -18.42 0.22 -5.75
N GLY A 93 -17.77 0.97 -6.63
CA GLY A 93 -17.41 0.62 -7.98
C GLY A 93 -16.02 1.17 -8.30
N TYR A 94 -15.65 1.20 -9.58
CA TYR A 94 -14.32 1.71 -9.97
C TYR A 94 -14.43 2.68 -11.15
N LYS A 95 -13.61 3.74 -11.07
CA LYS A 95 -13.43 4.76 -12.11
C LYS A 95 -11.98 4.77 -12.59
N ASN A 96 -11.77 5.18 -13.83
CA ASN A 96 -10.44 5.54 -14.31
C ASN A 96 -10.04 6.95 -13.82
N THR A 97 -8.79 7.33 -14.06
CA THR A 97 -8.26 8.64 -13.65
C THR A 97 -8.89 9.83 -14.39
N SER A 98 -9.69 9.59 -15.46
CA SER A 98 -10.51 10.59 -16.13
C SER A 98 -11.92 10.72 -15.54
N GLY A 99 -12.22 9.99 -14.45
CA GLY A 99 -13.50 10.02 -13.77
C GLY A 99 -14.61 9.16 -14.43
N GLN A 100 -14.30 8.41 -15.49
CA GLN A 100 -15.27 7.54 -16.16
C GLN A 100 -15.43 6.24 -15.38
N VAL A 101 -16.67 5.78 -15.20
CA VAL A 101 -16.99 4.50 -14.56
C VAL A 101 -16.50 3.35 -15.43
N VAL A 102 -15.65 2.50 -14.86
CA VAL A 102 -15.08 1.29 -15.48
C VAL A 102 -15.81 0.05 -14.97
N ILE A 103 -16.09 0.01 -13.67
CA ILE A 103 -16.88 -1.03 -13.01
C ILE A 103 -17.99 -0.35 -12.23
N GLU A 104 -19.24 -0.69 -12.55
CA GLU A 104 -20.41 -0.14 -11.88
C GLU A 104 -20.39 -0.41 -10.37
N ALA A 105 -20.99 0.50 -9.60
CA ALA A 105 -21.04 0.41 -8.16
C ALA A 105 -22.00 -0.72 -7.71
N MET A 106 -21.39 -1.83 -7.31
CA MET A 106 -22.10 -3.07 -6.95
C MET A 106 -21.50 -3.81 -5.74
N PHE A 107 -20.36 -3.37 -5.23
CA PHE A 107 -19.70 -3.99 -4.09
C PHE A 107 -20.05 -3.28 -2.78
N SER A 108 -20.18 -4.04 -1.68
CA SER A 108 -20.39 -3.45 -0.35
C SER A 108 -19.13 -2.77 0.20
N ASP A 109 -17.94 -3.20 -0.24
CA ASP A 109 -16.66 -2.58 0.03
C ASP A 109 -15.67 -2.92 -1.10
N ALA A 110 -14.59 -2.13 -1.29
CA ALA A 110 -13.64 -2.33 -2.38
C ALA A 110 -12.27 -1.71 -2.05
N ASN A 111 -11.20 -2.48 -2.29
CA ASN A 111 -9.83 -2.03 -2.19
C ASN A 111 -9.31 -1.52 -3.55
N GLU A 112 -8.19 -0.81 -3.54
CA GLU A 112 -7.49 -0.47 -4.78
C GLU A 112 -6.99 -1.72 -5.51
N PHE A 113 -6.86 -1.61 -6.85
CA PHE A 113 -6.23 -2.64 -7.64
C PHE A 113 -4.74 -2.71 -7.36
N ASP A 114 -4.24 -3.93 -7.15
CA ASP A 114 -2.82 -4.25 -7.14
C ASP A 114 -2.54 -5.08 -8.40
N GLY A 115 -2.02 -4.40 -9.41
CA GLY A 115 -1.86 -4.98 -10.75
C GLY A 115 -3.21 -5.31 -11.40
N GLU A 116 -3.44 -6.59 -11.65
CA GLU A 116 -4.63 -7.08 -12.37
C GLU A 116 -5.79 -7.48 -11.47
N VAL A 117 -5.61 -7.44 -10.15
CA VAL A 117 -6.61 -7.90 -9.17
C VAL A 117 -6.87 -6.89 -8.07
N ALA A 118 -8.06 -6.95 -7.48
CA ALA A 118 -8.44 -6.19 -6.29
C ALA A 118 -9.32 -7.05 -5.38
N PHE A 119 -9.26 -6.80 -4.09
CA PHE A 119 -10.25 -7.33 -3.17
C PHE A 119 -11.51 -6.46 -3.23
N ALA A 120 -12.66 -7.12 -3.34
CA ALA A 120 -13.96 -6.48 -3.24
C ALA A 120 -14.87 -7.31 -2.33
N ALA A 121 -15.82 -6.66 -1.66
CA ALA A 121 -16.72 -7.34 -0.75
C ALA A 121 -18.15 -7.37 -1.29
N GLN A 122 -18.85 -8.45 -0.97
CA GLN A 122 -20.29 -8.57 -1.19
C GLN A 122 -20.92 -9.27 0.03
N SER A 123 -22.02 -8.72 0.52
CA SER A 123 -22.71 -9.27 1.69
C SER A 123 -21.82 -9.47 2.93
N GLY A 124 -20.81 -8.61 3.11
CA GLY A 124 -19.90 -8.66 4.26
C GLY A 124 -18.77 -9.66 4.15
N MET A 125 -18.63 -10.36 3.01
CA MET A 125 -17.53 -11.27 2.72
C MET A 125 -16.68 -10.71 1.59
N TRP A 126 -15.36 -10.94 1.66
CA TRP A 126 -14.39 -10.51 0.67
C TRP A 126 -14.15 -11.60 -0.39
N GLY A 127 -13.99 -11.17 -1.62
CA GLY A 127 -13.55 -11.98 -2.75
C GLY A 127 -12.45 -11.26 -3.52
N LEU A 128 -12.00 -11.85 -4.61
CA LEU A 128 -10.96 -11.30 -5.50
C LEU A 128 -11.58 -11.06 -6.87
N ILE A 129 -11.47 -9.85 -7.41
CA ILE A 129 -11.97 -9.46 -8.73
C ILE A 129 -10.81 -9.14 -9.69
N ASN A 130 -11.07 -9.27 -10.98
CA ASN A 130 -10.19 -8.77 -12.02
C ASN A 130 -10.61 -7.35 -12.47
N ARG A 131 -9.83 -6.75 -13.38
CA ARG A 131 -10.06 -5.38 -13.87
C ARG A 131 -11.37 -5.17 -14.65
N SER A 132 -12.08 -6.24 -15.04
CA SER A 132 -13.42 -6.14 -15.60
C SER A 132 -14.54 -6.18 -14.57
N GLY A 133 -14.20 -6.36 -13.28
CA GLY A 133 -15.15 -6.52 -12.18
C GLY A 133 -15.68 -7.95 -12.01
N ALA A 134 -15.15 -8.90 -12.78
CA ALA A 134 -15.53 -10.31 -12.64
C ALA A 134 -14.76 -10.96 -11.48
N TRP A 135 -15.45 -11.83 -10.73
CA TRP A 135 -14.84 -12.58 -9.65
C TRP A 135 -13.77 -13.56 -10.17
N VAL A 136 -12.56 -13.45 -9.64
CA VAL A 136 -11.50 -14.45 -9.71
C VAL A 136 -11.74 -15.50 -8.62
N VAL A 137 -12.12 -15.02 -7.41
CA VAL A 137 -12.61 -15.83 -6.31
C VAL A 137 -13.85 -15.15 -5.75
N GLU A 138 -14.96 -15.90 -5.71
CA GLU A 138 -16.21 -15.43 -5.11
C GLU A 138 -16.01 -15.01 -3.64
N PRO A 139 -16.86 -14.13 -3.08
CA PRO A 139 -16.74 -13.67 -1.69
C PRO A 139 -16.85 -14.82 -0.68
N VAL A 140 -15.71 -15.18 -0.07
CA VAL A 140 -15.61 -16.31 0.88
C VAL A 140 -14.78 -15.99 2.12
N TRP A 141 -14.08 -14.84 2.16
CA TRP A 141 -13.21 -14.47 3.27
C TRP A 141 -13.86 -13.44 4.19
N GLY A 142 -13.68 -13.61 5.51
CA GLY A 142 -14.15 -12.65 6.51
C GLY A 142 -13.31 -11.37 6.53
N SER A 143 -12.01 -11.49 6.33
CA SER A 143 -11.06 -10.39 6.29
C SER A 143 -9.95 -10.68 5.28
N VAL A 144 -9.36 -9.63 4.76
CA VAL A 144 -8.25 -9.72 3.79
C VAL A 144 -7.21 -8.63 4.08
N ARG A 145 -5.96 -8.87 3.66
CA ARG A 145 -4.88 -7.89 3.63
C ARG A 145 -4.42 -7.72 2.18
N GLY A 146 -3.76 -6.60 1.88
CA GLY A 146 -3.20 -6.34 0.55
C GLY A 146 -2.13 -7.36 0.15
N PHE A 147 -1.81 -7.41 -1.14
CA PHE A 147 -0.69 -8.21 -1.61
C PHE A 147 0.65 -7.59 -1.17
N SER A 148 1.53 -8.43 -0.66
CA SER A 148 2.92 -8.13 -0.38
C SER A 148 3.77 -9.34 -0.76
N GLU A 149 4.85 -9.13 -1.51
CA GLU A 149 5.68 -10.20 -2.08
C GLU A 149 4.85 -11.30 -2.77
N ASP A 150 3.85 -10.86 -3.59
CA ASP A 150 2.89 -11.70 -4.36
C ASP A 150 2.00 -12.62 -3.51
N LYS A 151 1.88 -12.34 -2.22
CA LYS A 151 1.01 -13.07 -1.29
C LYS A 151 0.08 -12.11 -0.58
N ALA A 152 -1.17 -12.51 -0.42
CA ALA A 152 -2.16 -11.78 0.36
C ALA A 152 -2.70 -12.65 1.48
N ALA A 153 -2.75 -12.10 2.69
CA ALA A 153 -3.36 -12.80 3.81
C ALA A 153 -4.88 -12.73 3.71
N VAL A 154 -5.52 -13.88 3.93
CA VAL A 154 -6.99 -14.04 3.90
C VAL A 154 -7.47 -14.84 5.11
N GLU A 155 -8.62 -14.44 5.66
CA GLU A 155 -9.21 -15.07 6.84
C GLU A 155 -10.42 -15.92 6.46
N SER A 156 -10.43 -17.16 6.92
CA SER A 156 -11.58 -18.05 6.84
C SER A 156 -11.90 -18.60 8.24
N GLY A 157 -13.10 -18.34 8.73
CA GLY A 157 -13.45 -18.59 10.13
C GLY A 157 -12.67 -17.67 11.07
N ASP A 158 -11.87 -18.27 11.97
CA ASP A 158 -10.98 -17.55 12.91
C ASP A 158 -9.50 -17.77 12.60
N ARG A 159 -9.19 -18.13 11.35
CA ARG A 159 -7.83 -18.52 10.92
C ARG A 159 -7.43 -17.80 9.64
N TRP A 160 -6.16 -17.42 9.63
CA TRP A 160 -5.50 -16.78 8.50
C TRP A 160 -4.64 -17.79 7.73
N GLY A 161 -4.66 -17.65 6.43
CA GLY A 161 -3.79 -18.29 5.45
C GLY A 161 -3.37 -17.28 4.40
N TYR A 162 -2.73 -17.71 3.33
CA TYR A 162 -2.30 -16.82 2.24
C TYR A 162 -2.69 -17.38 0.89
N ILE A 163 -3.04 -16.47 -0.01
CA ILE A 163 -3.30 -16.75 -1.43
C ILE A 163 -2.25 -16.07 -2.31
N ASP A 164 -2.09 -16.60 -3.51
CA ASP A 164 -1.38 -15.92 -4.60
C ASP A 164 -2.33 -15.01 -5.41
N ARG A 165 -1.79 -14.27 -6.41
CA ARG A 165 -2.56 -13.36 -7.27
C ARG A 165 -3.61 -14.07 -8.14
N THR A 166 -3.57 -15.39 -8.28
CA THR A 166 -4.61 -16.18 -8.96
C THR A 166 -5.77 -16.54 -8.03
N GLY A 167 -5.66 -16.22 -6.74
CA GLY A 167 -6.63 -16.61 -5.72
C GLY A 167 -6.43 -18.01 -5.17
N LYS A 168 -5.34 -18.69 -5.57
CA LYS A 168 -5.00 -20.03 -5.06
C LYS A 168 -4.46 -19.93 -3.65
N LEU A 169 -5.01 -20.72 -2.73
CA LEU A 169 -4.46 -20.89 -1.38
C LEU A 169 -3.08 -21.54 -1.45
N ILE A 170 -2.06 -20.85 -0.91
CA ILE A 170 -0.66 -21.27 -0.93
C ILE A 170 -0.11 -21.56 0.47
N ILE A 171 -0.72 -21.00 1.51
CA ILE A 171 -0.46 -21.32 2.92
C ILE A 171 -1.82 -21.52 3.59
N ASP A 172 -2.01 -22.69 4.20
CA ASP A 172 -3.29 -23.10 4.79
C ASP A 172 -3.72 -22.21 5.97
N TYR A 173 -5.02 -22.17 6.26
CA TYR A 173 -5.64 -21.44 7.37
C TYR A 173 -5.21 -22.01 8.73
N THR A 174 -4.04 -21.62 9.20
CA THR A 174 -3.39 -22.19 10.39
C THR A 174 -3.32 -21.18 11.53
N TYR A 175 -3.11 -19.91 11.22
CA TYR A 175 -2.71 -18.90 12.19
C TYR A 175 -3.90 -18.10 12.69
N ARG A 176 -3.86 -17.64 13.95
CA ARG A 176 -4.86 -16.72 14.53
C ARG A 176 -4.62 -15.29 14.09
N GLU A 177 -3.40 -14.95 13.78
CA GLU A 177 -3.00 -13.63 13.31
C GLU A 177 -1.76 -13.76 12.46
N VAL A 178 -1.70 -12.94 11.41
CA VAL A 178 -0.55 -12.87 10.49
C VAL A 178 -0.29 -11.42 10.08
N GLY A 179 0.95 -11.14 9.66
CA GLY A 179 1.35 -9.89 8.99
C GLY A 179 1.47 -10.08 7.49
N ASP A 180 1.90 -9.02 6.81
CA ASP A 180 2.26 -9.08 5.41
C ASP A 180 3.67 -9.67 5.26
N PHE A 181 4.00 -10.22 4.08
CA PHE A 181 5.34 -10.70 3.80
C PHE A 181 6.29 -9.53 3.54
N HIS A 182 7.41 -9.52 4.26
CA HIS A 182 8.49 -8.57 4.07
C HIS A 182 9.85 -9.29 4.18
N CYS A 183 10.71 -9.12 3.18
CA CYS A 183 12.01 -9.80 3.12
C CYS A 183 11.90 -11.33 3.25
N GLY A 184 10.82 -11.92 2.69
CA GLY A 184 10.54 -13.36 2.74
C GLY A 184 10.11 -13.88 4.11
N ARG A 185 9.61 -13.03 4.99
CA ARG A 185 9.08 -13.36 6.32
C ARG A 185 7.76 -12.68 6.55
N ALA A 186 6.84 -13.37 7.20
CA ALA A 186 5.61 -12.78 7.72
C ALA A 186 5.47 -13.10 9.20
N MET A 187 5.06 -12.13 9.99
CA MET A 187 4.69 -12.34 11.38
C MET A 187 3.51 -13.31 11.45
N ALA A 188 3.54 -14.26 12.39
CA ALA A 188 2.46 -15.19 12.61
C ALA A 188 2.36 -15.62 14.06
N ARG A 189 1.11 -15.85 14.53
CA ARG A 189 0.87 -16.51 15.83
C ARG A 189 -0.27 -17.51 15.75
N SER A 190 -0.11 -18.61 16.45
CA SER A 190 -1.16 -19.63 16.65
C SER A 190 -1.72 -19.58 18.07
N GLY A 191 -0.90 -19.19 19.03
CA GLY A 191 -1.23 -18.96 20.44
C GLY A 191 -1.24 -17.50 20.84
N SER A 192 -0.58 -17.17 21.94
CA SER A 192 -0.43 -15.82 22.48
C SER A 192 0.85 -15.11 22.01
N GLU A 193 1.83 -15.87 21.53
CA GLU A 193 3.15 -15.36 21.16
C GLU A 193 3.36 -15.34 19.67
N TYR A 194 4.10 -14.34 19.20
CA TYR A 194 4.46 -14.12 17.83
C TYR A 194 5.77 -14.79 17.47
N GLY A 195 5.86 -15.23 16.25
CA GLY A 195 7.05 -15.68 15.54
C GLY A 195 6.97 -15.28 14.09
N PHE A 196 7.72 -15.92 13.23
CA PHE A 196 7.69 -15.65 11.81
C PHE A 196 7.66 -16.94 11.01
N ILE A 197 6.96 -16.89 9.89
CA ILE A 197 6.94 -17.92 8.86
C ILE A 197 7.74 -17.47 7.65
N ASP A 198 8.22 -18.45 6.90
CA ASP A 198 8.84 -18.24 5.59
C ASP A 198 7.80 -18.25 4.47
N ILE A 199 8.27 -18.08 3.23
CA ILE A 199 7.41 -18.02 2.03
C ILE A 199 6.63 -19.30 1.74
N ASN A 200 6.97 -20.43 2.37
CA ASN A 200 6.28 -21.72 2.25
C ASN A 200 5.26 -21.93 3.38
N GLY A 201 5.24 -21.04 4.38
CA GLY A 201 4.41 -21.15 5.57
C GLY A 201 5.08 -21.95 6.70
N ASP A 202 6.35 -22.32 6.58
CA ASP A 202 7.10 -23.02 7.62
C ASP A 202 7.57 -22.04 8.71
N ILE A 203 7.62 -22.49 9.97
CA ILE A 203 8.11 -21.67 11.08
C ILE A 203 9.60 -21.38 10.91
N ALA A 204 9.93 -20.16 10.53
CA ALA A 204 11.29 -19.66 10.40
C ALA A 204 11.86 -19.13 11.72
N VAL A 205 11.01 -18.45 12.53
CA VAL A 205 11.34 -17.97 13.86
C VAL A 205 10.26 -18.45 14.83
N SER A 206 10.65 -19.17 15.87
CA SER A 206 9.74 -19.74 16.87
C SER A 206 8.84 -18.68 17.49
N GLN A 207 7.58 -19.00 17.73
CA GLN A 207 6.59 -18.18 18.40
C GLN A 207 6.92 -18.10 19.91
N LYS A 208 7.67 -17.08 20.30
CA LYS A 208 8.13 -16.84 21.69
C LYS A 208 8.19 -15.35 22.07
N TRP A 209 7.68 -14.50 21.17
CA TRP A 209 7.75 -13.04 21.34
C TRP A 209 6.38 -12.48 21.69
N SER A 210 6.32 -11.56 22.64
CA SER A 210 5.07 -10.85 22.99
C SER A 210 4.69 -9.80 21.96
N GLU A 211 5.67 -9.29 21.22
CA GLU A 211 5.51 -8.25 20.19
C GLU A 211 6.63 -8.37 19.16
N VAL A 212 6.34 -8.13 17.91
CA VAL A 212 7.32 -8.07 16.83
C VAL A 212 6.96 -6.95 15.84
N SER A 213 7.96 -6.43 15.12
CA SER A 213 7.76 -5.62 13.91
C SER A 213 7.85 -6.49 12.68
N ASP A 214 7.43 -5.97 11.53
CA ASP A 214 7.78 -6.57 10.25
C ASP A 214 9.30 -6.56 10.03
N TYR A 215 9.78 -7.45 9.14
CA TYR A 215 11.16 -7.43 8.71
C TYR A 215 11.43 -6.27 7.75
N GLY A 216 12.60 -5.68 7.90
CA GLY A 216 13.16 -4.76 6.94
C GLY A 216 14.68 -4.87 6.98
N ALA A 217 15.36 -4.84 5.83
CA ALA A 217 16.81 -5.07 5.72
C ALA A 217 17.29 -6.34 6.47
N ASP A 218 16.49 -7.42 6.38
CA ASP A 218 16.74 -8.74 6.97
C ASP A 218 16.76 -8.81 8.51
N VAL A 219 16.26 -7.79 9.20
CA VAL A 219 16.14 -7.73 10.66
C VAL A 219 14.76 -7.27 11.10
N ALA A 220 14.37 -7.61 12.32
CA ALA A 220 13.10 -7.19 12.95
C ALA A 220 13.31 -6.83 14.42
N PHE A 221 12.40 -6.03 14.97
CA PHE A 221 12.27 -5.85 16.40
C PHE A 221 11.45 -6.97 17.00
N ALA A 222 11.85 -7.42 18.20
CA ALA A 222 11.14 -8.43 18.96
C ALA A 222 11.20 -8.12 20.44
N ARG A 223 10.07 -8.25 21.13
CA ARG A 223 9.98 -8.08 22.58
C ARG A 223 9.61 -9.41 23.22
N SER A 224 10.33 -9.78 24.27
CA SER A 224 9.99 -10.95 25.07
C SER A 224 8.82 -10.65 26.04
N SER A 225 8.16 -11.70 26.54
CA SER A 225 7.14 -11.60 27.58
C SER A 225 7.65 -10.99 28.89
N SER A 226 8.97 -11.02 29.14
CA SER A 226 9.63 -10.32 30.26
C SER A 226 9.86 -8.83 30.01
N GLY A 227 9.46 -8.29 28.85
CA GLY A 227 9.57 -6.87 28.51
C GLY A 227 10.91 -6.44 27.91
N ASN A 228 11.86 -7.37 27.73
CA ASN A 228 13.12 -7.04 27.06
C ASN A 228 12.94 -6.95 25.55
N SER A 229 13.53 -5.93 24.93
CA SER A 229 13.47 -5.68 23.49
C SER A 229 14.79 -6.04 22.80
N TYR A 230 14.69 -6.56 21.60
CA TYR A 230 15.83 -7.06 20.82
C TYR A 230 15.67 -6.66 19.34
N ILE A 231 16.79 -6.62 18.64
CA ILE A 231 16.84 -6.72 17.18
C ILE A 231 17.25 -8.16 16.87
N ILE A 232 16.49 -8.82 16.01
CA ILE A 232 16.70 -10.22 15.61
C ILE A 232 16.92 -10.32 14.10
N ASP A 233 17.71 -11.31 13.68
CA ASP A 233 17.88 -11.67 12.28
C ASP A 233 16.77 -12.60 11.76
N LYS A 234 16.86 -13.03 10.49
CA LYS A 234 15.87 -13.90 9.81
C LYS A 234 15.70 -15.30 10.40
N VAL A 235 16.60 -15.74 11.27
CA VAL A 235 16.50 -17.03 11.97
C VAL A 235 16.16 -16.83 13.46
N GLY A 236 15.96 -15.58 13.89
CA GLY A 236 15.56 -15.22 15.24
C GLY A 236 16.71 -15.12 16.25
N GLU A 237 17.97 -15.06 15.75
CA GLU A 237 19.14 -14.79 16.57
C GLU A 237 19.19 -13.31 16.96
N LYS A 238 19.58 -13.04 18.21
CA LYS A 238 19.64 -11.70 18.75
C LYS A 238 20.90 -10.97 18.27
N ILE A 239 20.72 -9.95 17.43
CA ILE A 239 21.81 -9.09 16.96
C ILE A 239 22.13 -8.02 18.01
N ALA A 240 21.09 -7.46 18.64
CA ALA A 240 21.24 -6.43 19.67
C ALA A 240 20.19 -6.57 20.77
N THR A 241 20.55 -6.12 21.98
CA THR A 241 19.62 -5.96 23.09
C THR A 241 19.37 -4.46 23.29
N LEU A 242 18.10 -4.10 23.36
CA LEU A 242 17.65 -2.73 23.60
C LEU A 242 17.22 -2.57 25.07
N SER A 243 17.20 -1.35 25.57
CA SER A 243 16.61 -1.07 26.87
C SER A 243 15.08 -1.32 26.84
N SER A 244 14.47 -1.58 27.98
CA SER A 244 13.01 -1.80 28.07
C SER A 244 12.17 -0.57 27.67
N LYS A 245 12.77 0.62 27.59
CA LYS A 245 12.12 1.86 27.13
C LYS A 245 12.24 2.09 25.64
N GLN A 246 13.13 1.34 24.97
CA GLN A 246 13.37 1.49 23.55
C GLN A 246 12.50 0.53 22.76
N TYR A 247 11.87 1.04 21.71
CA TYR A 247 11.21 0.26 20.70
C TYR A 247 11.47 0.89 19.33
N GLY A 248 11.35 0.09 18.28
CA GLY A 248 11.67 0.52 16.93
C GLY A 248 10.58 0.18 15.96
N THR A 249 10.59 0.88 14.83
CA THR A 249 9.81 0.53 13.64
C THR A 249 10.56 -0.53 12.83
N ALA A 250 9.87 -1.14 11.87
CA ALA A 250 10.54 -1.96 10.85
C ALA A 250 11.65 -1.16 10.15
N TYR A 251 12.69 -1.85 9.72
CA TYR A 251 13.75 -1.21 8.93
C TYR A 251 13.22 -0.81 7.56
N SER A 252 13.50 0.41 7.16
CA SER A 252 13.23 0.94 5.84
C SER A 252 14.49 1.61 5.30
N GLU A 253 14.87 1.29 4.07
CA GLU A 253 16.07 1.81 3.39
C GLU A 253 17.36 1.64 4.22
N GLY A 254 17.45 0.54 4.98
CA GLY A 254 18.61 0.22 5.81
C GLY A 254 18.63 0.91 7.17
N TYR A 255 17.59 1.64 7.55
CA TYR A 255 17.47 2.35 8.82
C TYR A 255 16.18 2.01 9.54
N ALA A 256 16.24 1.93 10.86
CA ALA A 256 15.06 1.83 11.72
C ALA A 256 14.97 3.07 12.62
N LEU A 257 13.78 3.60 12.77
CA LEU A 257 13.48 4.63 13.75
C LEU A 257 13.37 4.00 15.12
N ILE A 258 14.15 4.48 16.07
CA ILE A 258 14.14 4.06 17.48
C ILE A 258 13.52 5.16 18.31
N ARG A 259 12.47 4.80 19.08
CA ARG A 259 11.90 5.66 20.12
C ARG A 259 12.51 5.32 21.46
N ASP A 260 12.96 6.35 22.18
CA ASP A 260 13.55 6.25 23.52
C ASP A 260 12.99 7.34 24.43
N GLY A 261 11.87 7.04 25.09
CA GLY A 261 11.09 8.05 25.80
C GLY A 261 10.47 9.08 24.88
N SER A 262 10.86 10.35 25.03
CA SER A 262 10.36 11.49 24.22
C SER A 262 11.26 11.83 23.02
N GLU A 263 12.27 11.04 22.76
CA GLU A 263 13.22 11.27 21.67
C GLU A 263 13.20 10.12 20.67
N VAL A 264 13.57 10.43 19.44
CA VAL A 264 13.78 9.45 18.37
C VAL A 264 15.15 9.63 17.72
N TYR A 265 15.67 8.52 17.23
CA TYR A 265 16.92 8.48 16.46
C TYR A 265 16.92 7.24 15.56
N TYR A 266 17.95 7.07 14.76
CA TYR A 266 17.99 6.01 13.76
C TYR A 266 19.11 5.00 14.06
N PHE A 267 18.78 3.71 13.90
CA PHE A 267 19.75 2.63 13.82
C PHE A 267 20.00 2.27 12.35
N ASN A 268 21.24 1.94 12.02
CA ASN A 268 21.60 1.31 10.74
C ASN A 268 21.31 -0.21 10.78
N SER A 269 21.49 -0.90 9.66
CA SER A 269 21.26 -2.35 9.53
C SER A 269 22.16 -3.22 10.44
N LYS A 270 23.20 -2.66 11.05
CA LYS A 270 24.04 -3.33 12.06
C LYS A 270 23.57 -3.09 13.49
N ALA A 271 22.37 -2.54 13.66
CA ALA A 271 21.80 -2.17 14.95
C ALA A 271 22.66 -1.17 15.76
N GLN A 272 23.34 -0.27 15.07
CA GLN A 272 24.15 0.80 15.66
C GLN A 272 23.46 2.14 15.41
N THR A 273 23.62 3.09 16.34
CA THR A 273 23.16 4.47 16.16
C THR A 273 23.79 5.05 14.90
N ALA A 274 22.95 5.40 13.92
CA ALA A 274 23.39 5.90 12.62
C ALA A 274 23.90 7.35 12.73
N TYR A 275 23.18 8.19 13.48
CA TYR A 275 23.46 9.63 13.62
C TYR A 275 23.46 10.03 15.08
N LYS A 276 24.26 11.07 15.41
CA LYS A 276 24.35 11.60 16.78
C LYS A 276 23.12 12.43 17.18
N THR A 277 22.45 13.04 16.19
CA THR A 277 21.30 13.92 16.44
C THR A 277 20.11 13.08 16.90
N ARG A 278 19.42 13.58 17.91
CA ARG A 278 18.12 13.08 18.38
C ARG A 278 17.05 14.08 18.04
N TYR A 279 15.88 13.60 17.74
CA TYR A 279 14.73 14.40 17.31
C TYR A 279 13.58 14.21 18.28
N GLN A 280 12.62 15.14 18.29
CA GLN A 280 11.40 15.04 19.10
C GLN A 280 10.45 13.99 18.52
N ASP A 281 10.39 13.90 17.19
CA ASP A 281 9.66 12.87 16.45
C ASP A 281 10.31 12.62 15.09
N GLY A 282 9.89 11.55 14.40
CA GLY A 282 10.42 11.20 13.09
C GLY A 282 9.62 10.10 12.42
N LEU A 283 9.83 9.94 11.13
CA LEU A 283 9.28 8.89 10.29
C LEU A 283 10.40 8.02 9.71
N SER A 284 10.05 6.82 9.24
CA SER A 284 10.99 5.94 8.55
C SER A 284 11.50 6.57 7.25
N PHE A 285 12.68 6.17 6.83
CA PHE A 285 13.23 6.58 5.54
C PHE A 285 12.37 6.03 4.39
N VAL A 286 12.01 6.90 3.46
CA VAL A 286 11.33 6.56 2.21
C VAL A 286 11.83 7.51 1.11
N GLY A 287 12.27 6.95 -0.01
CA GLY A 287 12.79 7.73 -1.15
C GLY A 287 14.07 8.48 -0.82
N GLY A 288 14.91 7.95 0.08
CA GLY A 288 16.18 8.55 0.50
C GLY A 288 16.06 9.62 1.59
N TYR A 289 14.85 9.89 2.10
CA TYR A 289 14.59 10.94 3.09
C TYR A 289 13.77 10.44 4.27
N ALA A 290 14.01 11.01 5.44
CA ALA A 290 13.16 10.83 6.62
C ALA A 290 12.67 12.18 7.13
N ALA A 291 11.37 12.31 7.37
CA ALA A 291 10.83 13.46 8.06
C ALA A 291 11.24 13.41 9.53
N VAL A 292 11.71 14.53 10.09
CA VAL A 292 12.15 14.65 11.48
C VAL A 292 11.63 15.94 12.09
N GLN A 293 11.26 15.87 13.36
CA GLN A 293 10.78 17.02 14.12
C GLN A 293 11.86 17.53 15.07
N LEU A 294 12.16 18.82 14.97
CA LEU A 294 13.02 19.55 15.88
C LEU A 294 12.36 20.89 16.21
N ASP A 295 12.38 21.31 17.48
CA ASP A 295 11.75 22.54 17.97
C ASP A 295 10.28 22.68 17.55
N GLY A 296 9.55 21.55 17.53
CA GLY A 296 8.13 21.49 17.16
C GLY A 296 7.83 21.65 15.68
N LYS A 297 8.86 21.72 14.83
CA LYS A 297 8.72 21.84 13.36
C LYS A 297 9.30 20.64 12.65
N TRP A 298 8.68 20.29 11.54
CA TRP A 298 9.11 19.19 10.68
C TRP A 298 10.01 19.67 9.54
N GLY A 299 11.02 18.88 9.24
CA GLY A 299 11.92 19.00 8.10
C GLY A 299 12.35 17.62 7.64
N TYR A 300 13.37 17.52 6.80
CA TYR A 300 13.80 16.23 6.27
C TYR A 300 15.31 16.09 6.30
N ILE A 301 15.75 14.90 6.69
CA ILE A 301 17.16 14.47 6.60
C ILE A 301 17.34 13.46 5.47
N ASP A 302 18.53 13.41 4.90
CA ASP A 302 18.95 12.37 3.97
C ASP A 302 19.50 11.13 4.70
N THR A 303 19.87 10.08 3.95
CA THR A 303 20.46 8.84 4.48
C THR A 303 21.84 9.01 5.13
N ARG A 304 22.47 10.17 5.00
CA ARG A 304 23.72 10.53 5.73
C ARG A 304 23.43 11.25 7.04
N GLY A 305 22.14 11.55 7.32
CA GLY A 305 21.72 12.33 8.48
C GLY A 305 21.89 13.84 8.32
N SER A 306 22.10 14.32 7.09
CA SER A 306 22.19 15.75 6.78
C SER A 306 20.77 16.33 6.67
N LEU A 307 20.55 17.51 7.27
CA LEU A 307 19.30 18.24 7.15
C LEU A 307 19.22 18.87 5.76
N GLU A 308 18.46 18.27 4.87
CA GLU A 308 18.29 18.72 3.47
C GLU A 308 17.16 19.74 3.35
N ILE A 309 16.07 19.57 4.12
CA ILE A 309 14.96 20.51 4.16
C ILE A 309 14.79 20.97 5.62
N VAL A 310 14.98 22.27 5.84
CA VAL A 310 14.95 22.86 7.19
C VAL A 310 13.62 22.63 7.88
N ASN A 311 13.66 22.48 9.22
CA ASN A 311 12.48 22.30 10.06
C ASN A 311 11.64 23.59 10.08
N LYS A 312 10.56 23.64 9.29
CA LYS A 312 9.68 24.80 9.17
C LYS A 312 8.19 24.44 9.07
N TYR A 313 7.87 23.18 8.77
CA TYR A 313 6.50 22.74 8.57
C TYR A 313 5.84 22.37 9.91
N ARG A 314 4.52 22.55 10.00
CA ARG A 314 3.73 22.18 11.17
C ARG A 314 3.53 20.66 11.28
N ASP A 315 3.43 19.97 10.14
CA ASP A 315 3.38 18.51 10.02
C ASP A 315 3.98 18.07 8.68
N ALA A 316 4.36 16.80 8.54
CA ALA A 316 4.98 16.27 7.34
C ALA A 316 4.68 14.78 7.16
N ARG A 317 4.59 14.33 5.92
CA ARG A 317 4.49 12.93 5.51
C ARG A 317 5.79 12.48 4.86
N SER A 318 6.00 11.16 4.78
CA SER A 318 7.13 10.61 4.03
C SER A 318 7.06 10.99 2.55
N PHE A 319 8.22 11.09 1.92
CA PHE A 319 8.30 11.20 0.47
C PHE A 319 7.68 9.97 -0.21
N SER A 320 6.92 10.20 -1.25
CA SER A 320 6.42 9.14 -2.13
C SER A 320 6.29 9.67 -3.55
N ASN A 321 6.73 8.90 -4.54
CA ASN A 321 6.74 9.30 -5.95
C ASN A 321 7.48 10.64 -6.19
N GLY A 322 8.48 10.97 -5.33
CA GLY A 322 9.29 12.19 -5.43
C GLY A 322 8.68 13.44 -4.82
N LEU A 323 7.51 13.35 -4.18
CA LEU A 323 6.83 14.43 -3.48
C LEU A 323 6.53 14.04 -2.03
N ALA A 324 6.50 15.05 -1.14
CA ALA A 324 6.05 14.87 0.24
C ALA A 324 4.92 15.86 0.55
N ALA A 325 3.87 15.39 1.20
CA ALA A 325 2.85 16.26 1.73
C ALA A 325 3.37 16.94 3.00
N VAL A 326 3.19 18.26 3.10
CA VAL A 326 3.58 19.07 4.25
C VAL A 326 2.46 20.00 4.65
N LEU A 327 2.27 20.18 5.95
CA LEU A 327 1.34 21.14 6.52
C LEU A 327 2.09 22.46 6.72
N ASP A 328 1.73 23.45 5.93
CA ASP A 328 2.34 24.77 6.02
C ASP A 328 1.95 25.47 7.33
N ASP A 329 2.91 26.10 7.96
CA ASP A 329 2.72 26.69 9.30
C ASP A 329 1.91 28.00 9.27
N GLU A 330 2.00 28.76 8.19
CA GLU A 330 1.35 30.07 8.05
C GLU A 330 -0.11 29.92 7.64
N THR A 331 -0.37 29.05 6.65
CA THR A 331 -1.72 28.85 6.11
C THR A 331 -2.54 27.81 6.88
N GLY A 332 -1.86 26.86 7.54
CA GLY A 332 -2.51 25.70 8.16
C GLY A 332 -3.13 24.73 7.16
N LEU A 333 -2.70 24.77 5.89
CA LEU A 333 -3.16 23.90 4.82
C LEU A 333 -2.02 23.00 4.32
N TRP A 334 -2.41 21.86 3.77
CA TRP A 334 -1.47 20.93 3.17
C TRP A 334 -1.13 21.31 1.74
N GLY A 335 0.14 21.17 1.39
CA GLY A 335 0.68 21.25 0.05
C GLY A 335 1.66 20.14 -0.21
N TYR A 336 2.28 20.12 -1.37
CA TYR A 336 3.29 19.12 -1.71
C TYR A 336 4.60 19.78 -2.12
N ILE A 337 5.69 19.25 -1.59
CA ILE A 337 7.05 19.73 -1.88
C ILE A 337 7.85 18.66 -2.65
N SER A 338 8.82 19.15 -3.42
CA SER A 338 9.87 18.32 -4.03
C SER A 338 10.96 17.96 -3.02
N THR A 339 11.90 17.13 -3.43
CA THR A 339 13.10 16.80 -2.64
C THR A 339 14.03 18.00 -2.42
N SER A 340 13.88 19.11 -3.16
CA SER A 340 14.57 20.37 -2.88
C SER A 340 13.89 21.24 -1.83
N GLY A 341 12.70 20.83 -1.32
CA GLY A 341 11.92 21.59 -0.37
C GLY A 341 11.08 22.73 -0.97
N GLU A 342 10.98 22.78 -2.30
CA GLU A 342 10.14 23.74 -3.03
C GLU A 342 8.72 23.18 -3.20
N TYR A 343 7.70 24.06 -3.08
CA TYR A 343 6.33 23.66 -3.35
C TYR A 343 6.12 23.36 -4.83
N VAL A 344 5.70 22.13 -5.11
CA VAL A 344 5.19 21.69 -6.41
C VAL A 344 3.67 21.98 -6.49
N ILE A 345 2.98 21.73 -5.37
CA ILE A 345 1.58 22.10 -5.19
C ILE A 345 1.50 22.98 -3.95
N GLN A 346 1.06 24.24 -4.15
CA GLN A 346 0.94 25.20 -3.05
C GLN A 346 -0.02 24.71 -1.97
N PRO A 347 0.16 25.13 -0.71
CA PRO A 347 -0.75 24.80 0.39
C PRO A 347 -2.18 25.24 0.09
N GLN A 348 -3.10 24.27 -0.02
CA GLN A 348 -4.50 24.54 -0.37
C GLN A 348 -5.48 23.46 0.12
N PHE A 349 -5.00 22.35 0.65
CA PHE A 349 -5.83 21.22 1.04
C PHE A 349 -6.03 21.13 2.56
N ASP A 350 -7.23 20.71 3.00
CA ASP A 350 -7.52 20.43 4.40
C ASP A 350 -6.78 19.16 4.87
N THR A 351 -6.68 18.15 3.99
CA THR A 351 -5.91 16.92 4.21
C THR A 351 -5.17 16.54 2.93
N ALA A 352 -4.03 15.88 3.08
CA ALA A 352 -3.25 15.38 1.95
C ALA A 352 -2.57 14.04 2.33
N GLU A 353 -2.76 13.04 1.47
CA GLU A 353 -2.11 11.74 1.59
C GLU A 353 -0.87 11.66 0.69
N PRO A 354 0.06 10.73 0.95
CA PRO A 354 1.21 10.51 0.07
C PRO A 354 0.79 10.16 -1.36
N PHE A 355 1.60 10.55 -2.34
CA PHE A 355 1.41 10.15 -3.73
C PHE A 355 1.59 8.65 -3.92
N SER A 356 0.69 8.03 -4.67
CA SER A 356 0.79 6.64 -5.13
C SER A 356 0.41 6.60 -6.61
N GLU A 357 1.23 5.94 -7.43
CA GLU A 357 1.01 5.80 -8.89
C GLU A 357 0.67 7.12 -9.60
N GLY A 358 1.30 8.22 -9.17
CA GLY A 358 1.14 9.54 -9.79
C GLY A 358 -0.03 10.38 -9.28
N TYR A 359 -0.81 9.90 -8.31
CA TYR A 359 -1.94 10.60 -7.70
C TYR A 359 -1.86 10.58 -6.18
N ALA A 360 -2.50 11.54 -5.53
CA ALA A 360 -2.69 11.56 -4.08
C ALA A 360 -4.15 11.89 -3.74
N LEU A 361 -4.67 11.29 -2.68
CA LEU A 361 -5.96 11.67 -2.12
C LEU A 361 -5.82 12.94 -1.31
N VAL A 362 -6.66 13.91 -1.58
CA VAL A 362 -6.71 15.20 -0.86
C VAL A 362 -8.15 15.54 -0.50
N SER A 363 -8.34 16.39 0.50
CA SER A 363 -9.64 17.02 0.73
C SER A 363 -9.51 18.52 0.69
N GLN A 364 -10.54 19.19 0.16
CA GLN A 364 -10.65 20.63 0.12
C GLN A 364 -12.11 21.03 0.37
N ASN A 365 -12.37 21.89 1.36
CA ASN A 365 -13.73 22.29 1.76
C ASN A 365 -14.65 21.10 2.09
N GLY A 366 -14.10 20.01 2.61
CA GLY A 366 -14.82 18.78 2.94
C GLY A 366 -15.11 17.85 1.76
N GLU A 367 -14.66 18.19 0.55
CA GLU A 367 -14.76 17.34 -0.63
C GLU A 367 -13.44 16.61 -0.90
N TYR A 368 -13.51 15.31 -1.24
CA TYR A 368 -12.37 14.50 -1.56
C TYR A 368 -12.10 14.49 -3.06
N SER A 369 -10.83 14.55 -3.43
CA SER A 369 -10.37 14.52 -4.82
C SER A 369 -9.06 13.75 -4.92
N LEU A 370 -8.79 13.19 -6.09
CA LEU A 370 -7.43 12.81 -6.46
C LEU A 370 -6.75 14.02 -7.12
N VAL A 371 -5.55 14.31 -6.67
CA VAL A 371 -4.68 15.31 -7.27
C VAL A 371 -3.53 14.61 -7.98
N ASN A 372 -3.21 15.02 -9.22
CA ASN A 372 -2.00 14.60 -9.91
C ASN A 372 -0.82 15.56 -9.63
N LYS A 373 0.38 15.24 -10.11
CA LYS A 373 1.58 16.07 -9.90
C LYS A 373 1.51 17.45 -10.57
N SER A 374 0.59 17.65 -11.51
CA SER A 374 0.33 18.95 -12.16
C SER A 374 -0.74 19.77 -11.41
N ALA A 375 -1.15 19.36 -10.22
CA ALA A 375 -2.20 19.95 -9.41
C ALA A 375 -3.62 19.89 -10.03
N GLU A 376 -3.83 18.99 -11.00
CA GLU A 376 -5.15 18.76 -11.57
C GLU A 376 -5.95 17.84 -10.66
N LEU A 377 -7.20 18.22 -10.35
CA LEU A 377 -8.10 17.51 -9.47
C LEU A 377 -9.09 16.64 -10.25
N THR A 378 -9.23 15.39 -9.82
CA THR A 378 -10.33 14.51 -10.21
C THR A 378 -11.23 14.31 -8.99
N HIS A 379 -12.43 14.90 -9.03
CA HIS A 379 -13.36 14.83 -7.90
C HIS A 379 -13.84 13.40 -7.65
N MET A 380 -13.74 12.99 -6.39
CA MET A 380 -14.26 11.73 -5.90
C MET A 380 -15.49 12.03 -5.06
N TYR A 381 -16.67 11.64 -5.54
CA TYR A 381 -17.88 11.80 -4.76
C TYR A 381 -17.91 10.78 -3.63
N PHE A 382 -17.44 11.19 -2.46
CA PHE A 382 -17.72 10.52 -1.19
C PHE A 382 -18.80 11.37 -0.48
N LYS A 383 -19.94 10.81 -0.20
CA LYS A 383 -20.92 11.40 0.72
C LYS A 383 -20.80 10.76 2.08
#